data_c39a9a67eb08393e29dcc2bdbd9a2568
#
_entry.id   c39a9a67eb08393e29dcc2bdbd9a2568
#
_cell.length_a   1.000
_cell.length_b   1.000
_cell.length_c   1.000
_cell.angle_alpha   90.00
_cell.angle_beta   90.00
_cell.angle_gamma   90.00
#
_symmetry.space_group_name_H-M   'P 1'
#
loop_
_entity.id
_entity.type
_entity.pdbx_description
1 polymer ?
#
loop_
_entity_poly.entity_id
_entity_poly.type
_entity_poly.pdbx_seq_one_letter_code
_entity_poly.pdbx_strand_id
1 'polypeptide(L)'
;PIVFMGGPLTFNPRLIGVFKERLGLSDDQTLIPDHPETMVARGAALSLSDLFAAEDASLCIEHARVALSELESSFEARPTDAPLFANAEEKADFEVRHGKLAECGGVARARELCDSNRSLRVWLGIDSGSTTTKLALVADGGEIIDSFYASNEGEPLAIARDALIALRDRYASAGIQLDIAGVGVTGYGEDLFASAFSADCHTVETVAHARAARAFVPDASFILDIGGQDMKAMWVE
;
A
#
# COMPACT_ATOMS: atom_id res chain seq x y z
N PRO A 1 13.03 -14.99 25.30
CA PRO A 1 12.43 -15.92 24.35
C PRO A 1 11.63 -15.17 23.27
N ILE A 2 11.58 -15.74 22.07
CA ILE A 2 10.76 -15.26 20.96
C ILE A 2 9.45 -16.03 20.97
N VAL A 3 8.33 -15.33 20.90
CA VAL A 3 7.00 -15.94 20.90
C VAL A 3 6.49 -15.97 19.45
N PHE A 4 6.17 -17.15 18.96
CA PHE A 4 5.54 -17.34 17.66
C PHE A 4 4.02 -17.42 17.83
N MET A 5 3.28 -16.48 17.23
CA MET A 5 1.83 -16.41 17.32
C MET A 5 1.21 -15.82 16.04
N GLY A 6 -0.11 -15.98 15.89
CA GLY A 6 -0.86 -15.49 14.74
C GLY A 6 -1.16 -16.57 13.69
N GLY A 7 -2.16 -16.33 12.86
CA GLY A 7 -2.68 -17.28 11.88
C GLY A 7 -1.62 -17.91 10.97
N PRO A 8 -0.79 -17.12 10.26
CA PRO A 8 0.21 -17.65 9.33
C PRO A 8 1.17 -18.66 9.99
N LEU A 9 1.61 -18.38 11.21
CA LEU A 9 2.54 -19.26 11.96
C LEU A 9 1.83 -20.50 12.52
N THR A 10 0.55 -20.38 12.88
CA THR A 10 -0.26 -21.51 13.35
C THR A 10 -0.54 -22.51 12.23
N PHE A 11 -0.95 -22.01 11.07
CA PHE A 11 -1.37 -22.88 9.96
C PHE A 11 -0.22 -23.29 9.03
N ASN A 12 0.97 -22.70 9.19
CA ASN A 12 2.18 -23.08 8.47
C ASN A 12 3.36 -23.31 9.43
N PRO A 13 3.44 -24.46 10.09
CA PRO A 13 4.52 -24.74 11.07
C PRO A 13 5.92 -24.78 10.43
N ARG A 14 6.03 -25.01 9.12
CA ARG A 14 7.32 -24.92 8.42
C ARG A 14 7.92 -23.53 8.50
N LEU A 15 7.10 -22.51 8.54
CA LEU A 15 7.56 -21.13 8.64
C LEU A 15 8.29 -20.87 9.96
N ILE A 16 7.81 -21.45 11.07
CA ILE A 16 8.50 -21.38 12.37
C ILE A 16 9.88 -22.04 12.28
N GLY A 17 9.98 -23.21 11.62
CA GLY A 17 11.26 -23.88 11.39
C GLY A 17 12.26 -23.02 10.62
N VAL A 18 11.81 -22.36 9.57
CA VAL A 18 12.65 -21.44 8.78
C VAL A 18 13.12 -20.25 9.62
N PHE A 19 12.25 -19.66 10.44
CA PHE A 19 12.65 -18.57 11.34
C PHE A 19 13.69 -19.03 12.34
N LYS A 20 13.50 -20.20 12.96
CA LYS A 20 14.46 -20.76 13.93
C LYS A 20 15.83 -20.98 13.29
N GLU A 21 15.85 -21.59 12.11
CA GLU A 21 17.09 -21.84 11.36
C GLU A 21 17.80 -20.53 10.98
N ARG A 22 17.06 -19.58 10.37
CA ARG A 22 17.61 -18.30 9.90
C ARG A 22 18.14 -17.42 11.01
N LEU A 23 17.49 -17.43 12.16
CA LEU A 23 17.85 -16.61 13.32
C LEU A 23 18.77 -17.38 14.32
N GLY A 24 19.09 -18.64 14.03
CA GLY A 24 19.93 -19.47 14.91
C GLY A 24 19.30 -19.71 16.29
N LEU A 25 17.96 -19.87 16.36
CA LEU A 25 17.23 -20.00 17.62
C LEU A 25 17.15 -21.46 18.05
N SER A 26 17.44 -21.71 19.32
CA SER A 26 17.20 -22.97 19.99
C SER A 26 15.77 -23.07 20.53
N ASP A 27 15.35 -24.29 20.91
CA ASP A 27 13.99 -24.54 21.40
C ASP A 27 13.69 -23.80 22.71
N ASP A 28 14.69 -23.66 23.58
CA ASP A 28 14.60 -22.94 24.86
C ASP A 28 14.48 -21.41 24.67
N GLN A 29 14.84 -20.88 23.51
CA GLN A 29 14.70 -19.47 23.15
C GLN A 29 13.35 -19.16 22.49
N THR A 30 12.53 -20.16 22.21
CA THR A 30 11.29 -20.01 21.47
C THR A 30 10.10 -20.53 22.27
N LEU A 31 8.95 -19.87 22.09
CA LEU A 31 7.69 -20.27 22.70
C LEU A 31 6.57 -20.21 21.64
N ILE A 32 5.79 -21.27 21.59
CA ILE A 32 4.53 -21.30 20.84
C ILE A 32 3.43 -21.48 21.89
N PRO A 33 2.59 -20.48 22.13
CA PRO A 33 1.51 -20.57 23.11
C PRO A 33 0.41 -21.53 22.64
N ASP A 34 -0.40 -21.99 23.57
CA ASP A 34 -1.65 -22.67 23.21
C ASP A 34 -2.58 -21.71 22.48
N HIS A 35 -3.16 -22.18 21.38
CA HIS A 35 -4.05 -21.38 20.51
C HIS A 35 -3.40 -20.09 19.99
N PRO A 36 -2.24 -20.17 19.32
CA PRO A 36 -1.46 -19.01 18.91
C PRO A 36 -2.23 -18.09 17.92
N GLU A 37 -3.22 -18.62 17.20
CA GLU A 37 -4.10 -17.85 16.30
C GLU A 37 -5.05 -16.89 17.04
N THR A 38 -5.33 -17.17 18.31
CA THR A 38 -6.27 -16.38 19.11
C THR A 38 -5.59 -15.36 20.04
N MET A 39 -4.27 -15.30 20.04
CA MET A 39 -3.50 -14.50 21.02
C MET A 39 -3.85 -13.02 21.01
N VAL A 40 -4.15 -12.44 19.85
CA VAL A 40 -4.55 -11.03 19.76
C VAL A 40 -5.91 -10.80 20.43
N ALA A 41 -6.89 -11.68 20.18
CA ALA A 41 -8.20 -11.60 20.83
C ALA A 41 -8.09 -11.84 22.35
N ARG A 42 -7.21 -12.77 22.76
CA ARG A 42 -6.90 -12.99 24.17
C ARG A 42 -6.30 -11.76 24.82
N GLY A 43 -5.36 -11.08 24.13
CA GLY A 43 -4.78 -9.82 24.59
C GLY A 43 -5.84 -8.73 24.78
N ALA A 44 -6.74 -8.59 23.82
CA ALA A 44 -7.86 -7.67 23.94
C ALA A 44 -8.76 -7.96 25.14
N ALA A 45 -9.08 -9.24 25.37
CA ALA A 45 -9.85 -9.65 26.55
C ALA A 45 -9.14 -9.36 27.87
N LEU A 46 -7.82 -9.62 27.94
CA LEU A 46 -7.02 -9.33 29.12
C LEU A 46 -6.91 -7.83 29.42
N SER A 47 -6.88 -6.99 28.38
CA SER A 47 -6.84 -5.53 28.53
C SER A 47 -8.09 -4.97 29.22
N LEU A 48 -9.22 -5.69 29.22
CA LEU A 48 -10.42 -5.26 29.93
C LEU A 48 -10.19 -5.21 31.45
N SER A 49 -9.40 -6.13 31.99
CA SER A 49 -9.08 -6.16 33.42
C SER A 49 -8.22 -4.97 33.87
N ASP A 50 -7.48 -4.38 32.94
CA ASP A 50 -6.61 -3.22 33.21
C ASP A 50 -7.35 -1.88 33.02
N LEU A 51 -8.39 -1.88 32.18
CA LEU A 51 -9.13 -0.67 31.80
C LEU A 51 -10.40 -0.45 32.62
N PHE A 52 -11.01 -1.53 33.14
CA PHE A 52 -12.29 -1.48 33.85
C PHE A 52 -12.19 -2.19 35.18
N ALA A 53 -12.82 -1.63 36.21
CA ALA A 53 -13.05 -2.35 37.47
C ALA A 53 -13.96 -3.56 37.19
N ALA A 54 -13.70 -4.69 37.82
CA ALA A 54 -14.38 -5.98 37.56
C ALA A 54 -15.92 -5.90 37.70
N GLU A 55 -16.44 -4.92 38.41
CA GLU A 55 -17.88 -4.68 38.62
C GLU A 55 -18.56 -4.01 37.40
N ASP A 56 -17.79 -3.29 36.53
CA ASP A 56 -18.32 -2.54 35.40
C ASP A 56 -18.23 -3.31 34.07
N ALA A 57 -17.54 -4.46 34.02
CA ALA A 57 -17.24 -5.21 32.83
C ALA A 57 -18.14 -6.45 32.62
N SER A 58 -19.39 -6.45 33.11
CA SER A 58 -20.27 -7.60 32.89
C SER A 58 -20.94 -7.53 31.53
N LEU A 59 -20.51 -8.37 30.60
CA LEU A 59 -21.24 -8.62 29.36
C LEU A 59 -22.38 -9.61 29.61
N CYS A 60 -23.62 -9.12 29.63
CA CYS A 60 -24.77 -10.00 29.57
C CYS A 60 -24.98 -10.44 28.12
N ILE A 61 -24.82 -11.75 27.85
CA ILE A 61 -25.00 -12.34 26.49
C ILE A 61 -26.39 -12.01 25.93
N GLU A 62 -27.40 -11.96 26.77
CA GLU A 62 -28.75 -11.61 26.32
C GLU A 62 -28.86 -10.14 25.90
N HIS A 63 -28.19 -9.22 26.63
CA HIS A 63 -28.11 -7.83 26.18
C HIS A 63 -27.34 -7.67 24.87
N ALA A 64 -26.26 -8.40 24.70
CA ALA A 64 -25.51 -8.39 23.44
C ALA A 64 -26.35 -8.93 22.28
N ARG A 65 -27.11 -10.01 22.50
CA ARG A 65 -28.02 -10.58 21.50
C ARG A 65 -29.13 -9.59 21.09
N VAL A 66 -29.74 -8.93 22.08
CA VAL A 66 -30.76 -7.92 21.81
C VAL A 66 -30.17 -6.72 21.06
N ALA A 67 -29.02 -6.21 21.50
CA ALA A 67 -28.35 -5.10 20.84
C ALA A 67 -27.97 -5.44 19.38
N LEU A 68 -27.46 -6.65 19.11
CA LEU A 68 -27.16 -7.10 17.75
C LEU A 68 -28.43 -7.21 16.89
N SER A 69 -29.52 -7.74 17.45
CA SER A 69 -30.81 -7.83 16.73
C SER A 69 -31.39 -6.44 16.42
N GLU A 70 -31.28 -5.50 17.35
CA GLU A 70 -31.67 -4.10 17.12
C GLU A 70 -30.76 -3.42 16.08
N LEU A 71 -29.46 -3.74 16.08
CA LEU A 71 -28.52 -3.24 15.07
C LEU A 71 -28.88 -3.77 13.67
N GLU A 72 -29.16 -5.07 13.53
CA GLU A 72 -29.60 -5.67 12.27
C GLU A 72 -30.87 -4.99 11.75
N SER A 73 -31.88 -4.80 12.62
CA SER A 73 -33.12 -4.10 12.24
C SER A 73 -32.88 -2.62 11.89
N SER A 74 -31.90 -1.99 12.50
CA SER A 74 -31.51 -0.59 12.20
C SER A 74 -30.75 -0.47 10.89
N PHE A 75 -29.98 -1.50 10.50
CA PHE A 75 -29.31 -1.55 9.20
C PHE A 75 -30.30 -1.72 8.06
N GLU A 76 -31.34 -2.52 8.22
CA GLU A 76 -32.41 -2.65 7.23
C GLU A 76 -33.25 -1.36 7.10
N ALA A 77 -33.36 -0.58 8.18
CA ALA A 77 -34.11 0.67 8.22
C ALA A 77 -33.30 1.91 7.80
N ARG A 78 -31.97 1.79 7.63
CA ARG A 78 -31.20 2.92 7.08
C ARG A 78 -31.62 3.16 5.64
N PRO A 79 -32.05 4.38 5.29
CA PRO A 79 -32.22 4.69 3.89
C PRO A 79 -30.87 4.39 3.22
N THR A 80 -30.90 3.51 2.22
CA THR A 80 -29.75 3.36 1.33
C THR A 80 -29.39 4.77 0.87
N ASP A 81 -28.11 5.14 1.00
CA ASP A 81 -27.65 6.41 0.44
C ASP A 81 -28.18 6.53 -0.98
N ALA A 82 -28.58 7.73 -1.35
CA ALA A 82 -29.05 7.97 -2.70
C ALA A 82 -28.03 7.39 -3.70
N PRO A 83 -28.49 6.75 -4.77
CA PRO A 83 -27.58 6.24 -5.79
C PRO A 83 -26.56 7.33 -6.18
N LEU A 84 -25.31 6.97 -6.35
CA LEU A 84 -24.24 7.91 -6.72
C LEU A 84 -24.59 8.69 -8.02
N PHE A 85 -25.37 8.04 -8.90
CA PHE A 85 -25.86 8.63 -10.15
C PHE A 85 -27.39 8.54 -10.18
N ALA A 86 -28.04 9.64 -10.58
CA ALA A 86 -29.50 9.70 -10.69
C ALA A 86 -30.03 8.78 -11.80
N ASN A 87 -29.23 8.54 -12.84
CA ASN A 87 -29.60 7.70 -13.98
C ASN A 87 -28.37 7.20 -14.75
N ALA A 88 -28.60 6.35 -15.75
CA ALA A 88 -27.53 5.76 -16.57
C ALA A 88 -26.79 6.78 -17.45
N GLU A 89 -27.44 7.88 -17.84
CA GLU A 89 -26.85 8.94 -18.64
C GLU A 89 -25.81 9.72 -17.82
N GLU A 90 -26.15 10.10 -16.60
CA GLU A 90 -25.23 10.77 -15.67
C GLU A 90 -24.00 9.87 -15.37
N LYS A 91 -24.22 8.56 -15.20
CA LYS A 91 -23.11 7.61 -15.04
C LYS A 91 -22.23 7.57 -16.28
N ALA A 92 -22.82 7.51 -17.48
CA ALA A 92 -22.07 7.50 -18.73
C ALA A 92 -21.27 8.81 -18.93
N ASP A 93 -21.84 9.94 -18.62
CA ASP A 93 -21.17 11.24 -18.67
C ASP A 93 -19.99 11.30 -17.67
N PHE A 94 -20.18 10.75 -16.48
CA PHE A 94 -19.08 10.63 -15.52
C PHE A 94 -17.95 9.75 -16.06
N GLU A 95 -18.28 8.59 -16.61
CA GLU A 95 -17.30 7.66 -17.18
C GLU A 95 -16.55 8.27 -18.37
N VAL A 96 -17.23 9.07 -19.22
CA VAL A 96 -16.57 9.81 -20.30
C VAL A 96 -15.57 10.83 -19.78
N ARG A 97 -15.93 11.55 -18.70
CA ARG A 97 -15.06 12.56 -18.10
C ARG A 97 -13.91 11.99 -17.29
N HIS A 98 -14.12 10.82 -16.64
CA HIS A 98 -13.19 10.26 -15.65
C HIS A 98 -12.70 8.84 -15.97
N GLY A 99 -13.28 8.18 -16.97
CA GLY A 99 -12.94 6.79 -17.33
C GLY A 99 -11.59 6.62 -18.03
N LYS A 100 -10.94 7.72 -18.42
CA LYS A 100 -9.57 7.71 -18.91
C LYS A 100 -8.67 8.27 -17.81
N LEU A 101 -7.91 7.39 -17.18
CA LEU A 101 -6.70 7.81 -16.49
C LEU A 101 -5.86 8.61 -17.50
N ALA A 102 -5.35 9.76 -17.09
CA ALA A 102 -4.43 10.52 -17.92
C ALA A 102 -3.26 9.61 -18.27
N GLU A 103 -3.13 9.27 -19.55
CA GLU A 103 -2.00 8.49 -20.02
C GLU A 103 -0.75 9.37 -19.89
N CYS A 104 0.29 8.81 -19.28
CA CYS A 104 1.60 9.45 -19.30
C CYS A 104 2.07 9.55 -20.76
N GLY A 105 2.80 10.61 -21.09
CA GLY A 105 3.23 10.85 -22.46
C GLY A 105 4.19 9.77 -23.03
N GLY A 106 4.76 8.94 -22.16
CA GLY A 106 5.56 7.79 -22.52
C GLY A 106 6.72 8.13 -23.45
N VAL A 107 6.97 7.24 -24.40
CA VAL A 107 8.03 7.39 -25.42
C VAL A 107 7.85 8.67 -26.25
N ALA A 108 6.62 9.09 -26.54
CA ALA A 108 6.39 10.30 -27.33
C ALA A 108 6.89 11.54 -26.60
N ARG A 109 6.54 11.67 -25.32
CA ARG A 109 7.00 12.79 -24.50
C ARG A 109 8.50 12.73 -24.20
N ALA A 110 9.03 11.55 -23.98
CA ALA A 110 10.46 11.35 -23.80
C ALA A 110 11.28 11.84 -25.01
N ARG A 111 10.78 11.64 -26.23
CA ARG A 111 11.44 12.15 -27.46
C ARG A 111 11.53 13.67 -27.51
N GLU A 112 10.57 14.36 -26.94
CA GLU A 112 10.56 15.83 -26.88
C GLU A 112 11.55 16.36 -25.83
N LEU A 113 11.76 15.58 -24.76
CA LEU A 113 12.57 16.00 -23.62
C LEU A 113 14.01 15.51 -23.64
N CYS A 114 14.30 14.48 -24.46
CA CYS A 114 15.66 13.94 -24.52
C CYS A 114 16.64 14.94 -25.15
N ASP A 115 17.90 14.82 -24.75
CA ASP A 115 19.01 15.63 -25.26
C ASP A 115 19.40 15.26 -26.72
N SER A 116 20.43 15.95 -27.24
CA SER A 116 20.98 15.70 -28.58
C SER A 116 21.53 14.29 -28.75
N ASN A 117 21.90 13.60 -27.67
CA ASN A 117 22.40 12.22 -27.67
C ASN A 117 21.26 11.20 -27.51
N ARG A 118 20.01 11.64 -27.48
CA ARG A 118 18.83 10.84 -27.21
C ARG A 118 18.86 10.20 -25.81
N SER A 119 19.47 10.88 -24.85
CA SER A 119 19.43 10.53 -23.44
C SER A 119 18.37 11.36 -22.71
N LEU A 120 17.60 10.72 -21.86
CA LEU A 120 16.62 11.37 -20.98
C LEU A 120 16.97 11.06 -19.53
N ARG A 121 17.28 12.12 -18.79
CA ARG A 121 17.49 12.04 -17.35
C ARG A 121 16.16 11.92 -16.64
N VAL A 122 16.01 10.89 -15.80
CA VAL A 122 14.78 10.61 -15.06
C VAL A 122 15.09 10.12 -13.65
N TRP A 123 14.11 10.27 -12.78
CA TRP A 123 14.08 9.72 -11.42
C TRP A 123 13.10 8.57 -11.39
N LEU A 124 13.48 7.47 -10.75
CA LEU A 124 12.61 6.31 -10.56
C LEU A 124 12.00 6.35 -9.16
N GLY A 125 10.68 6.43 -9.09
CA GLY A 125 9.92 6.23 -7.86
C GLY A 125 9.32 4.82 -7.83
N ILE A 126 9.39 4.14 -6.68
CA ILE A 126 8.80 2.82 -6.44
C ILE A 126 7.93 2.91 -5.20
N ASP A 127 6.64 2.58 -5.34
CA ASP A 127 5.75 2.35 -4.22
C ASP A 127 5.41 0.86 -4.15
N SER A 128 5.95 0.19 -3.15
CA SER A 128 5.70 -1.22 -2.86
C SER A 128 4.66 -1.36 -1.76
N GLY A 129 3.39 -1.28 -2.13
CA GLY A 129 2.28 -1.52 -1.22
C GLY A 129 2.13 -3.00 -0.85
N SER A 130 1.23 -3.29 0.09
CA SER A 130 0.94 -4.67 0.53
C SER A 130 0.33 -5.54 -0.57
N THR A 131 -0.45 -4.95 -1.47
CA THR A 131 -1.19 -5.66 -2.53
C THR A 131 -0.77 -5.28 -3.94
N THR A 132 -0.15 -4.13 -4.11
CA THR A 132 0.18 -3.58 -5.44
C THR A 132 1.56 -2.94 -5.44
N THR A 133 2.24 -3.02 -6.60
CA THR A 133 3.49 -2.30 -6.88
C THR A 133 3.24 -1.25 -7.96
N LYS A 134 3.77 -0.04 -7.73
CA LYS A 134 3.70 1.06 -8.68
C LYS A 134 5.11 1.59 -8.95
N LEU A 135 5.35 1.95 -10.19
CA LEU A 135 6.58 2.62 -10.63
C LEU A 135 6.22 3.94 -11.30
N ALA A 136 7.04 4.95 -11.12
CA ALA A 136 6.93 6.22 -11.85
C ALA A 136 8.30 6.64 -12.35
N LEU A 137 8.41 6.97 -13.63
CA LEU A 137 9.53 7.67 -14.21
C LEU A 137 9.21 9.16 -14.26
N VAL A 138 10.00 9.95 -13.57
CA VAL A 138 9.77 11.39 -13.40
C VAL A 138 10.95 12.15 -14.01
N ALA A 139 10.69 13.06 -14.94
CA ALA A 139 11.71 13.94 -15.51
C ALA A 139 12.12 15.04 -14.54
N ASP A 140 13.24 15.69 -14.82
CA ASP A 140 13.63 16.93 -14.14
C ASP A 140 12.46 17.93 -14.24
N GLY A 141 12.03 18.48 -13.13
CA GLY A 141 10.85 19.35 -13.08
C GLY A 141 9.55 18.69 -12.60
N GLY A 142 9.56 17.36 -12.33
CA GLY A 142 8.47 16.68 -11.67
C GLY A 142 7.40 16.09 -12.60
N GLU A 143 7.58 16.17 -13.92
CA GLU A 143 6.66 15.58 -14.89
C GLU A 143 6.77 14.06 -14.93
N ILE A 144 5.65 13.35 -14.80
CA ILE A 144 5.59 11.89 -14.92
C ILE A 144 5.65 11.52 -16.41
N ILE A 145 6.74 10.89 -16.81
CA ILE A 145 6.95 10.45 -18.20
C ILE A 145 6.27 9.12 -18.45
N ASP A 146 6.38 8.23 -17.49
CA ASP A 146 5.81 6.88 -17.60
C ASP A 146 5.46 6.34 -16.23
N SER A 147 4.54 5.39 -16.18
CA SER A 147 4.11 4.75 -14.95
C SER A 147 3.75 3.29 -15.16
N PHE A 148 3.81 2.54 -14.08
CA PHE A 148 3.39 1.14 -14.03
C PHE A 148 2.57 0.92 -12.76
N TYR A 149 1.54 0.09 -12.86
CA TYR A 149 0.70 -0.32 -11.76
C TYR A 149 0.27 -1.77 -11.94
N ALA A 150 0.56 -2.63 -10.97
CA ALA A 150 0.12 -4.02 -10.99
C ALA A 150 -0.12 -4.58 -9.58
N SER A 151 -0.92 -5.65 -9.51
CA SER A 151 -1.03 -6.49 -8.32
C SER A 151 0.29 -7.20 -8.05
N ASN A 152 0.63 -7.36 -6.76
CA ASN A 152 1.86 -8.04 -6.34
C ASN A 152 1.83 -9.55 -6.57
N GLU A 153 0.65 -10.16 -6.59
CA GLU A 153 0.46 -11.62 -6.73
C GLU A 153 1.35 -12.46 -5.79
N GLY A 154 1.79 -11.88 -4.68
CA GLY A 154 2.74 -12.48 -3.74
C GLY A 154 4.22 -12.34 -4.11
N GLU A 155 4.55 -11.80 -5.29
CA GLU A 155 5.93 -11.68 -5.81
C GLU A 155 6.29 -10.24 -6.24
N PRO A 156 6.24 -9.25 -5.32
CA PRO A 156 6.40 -7.84 -5.67
C PRO A 156 7.73 -7.51 -6.34
N LEU A 157 8.83 -8.15 -5.93
CA LEU A 157 10.14 -7.93 -6.56
C LEU A 157 10.20 -8.43 -8.00
N ALA A 158 9.59 -9.58 -8.30
CA ALA A 158 9.54 -10.11 -9.66
C ALA A 158 8.72 -9.18 -10.56
N ILE A 159 7.56 -8.73 -10.09
CA ILE A 159 6.69 -7.78 -10.79
C ILE A 159 7.44 -6.47 -11.10
N ALA A 160 8.12 -5.89 -10.13
CA ALA A 160 8.89 -4.66 -10.33
C ALA A 160 10.06 -4.85 -11.31
N ARG A 161 10.82 -5.95 -11.15
CA ARG A 161 11.92 -6.29 -12.07
C ARG A 161 11.43 -6.40 -13.52
N ASP A 162 10.37 -7.15 -13.73
CA ASP A 162 9.85 -7.41 -15.08
C ASP A 162 9.28 -6.11 -15.70
N ALA A 163 8.64 -5.27 -14.90
CA ALA A 163 8.21 -3.94 -15.32
C ALA A 163 9.38 -3.04 -15.71
N LEU A 164 10.47 -3.02 -14.92
CA LEU A 164 11.66 -2.23 -15.23
C LEU A 164 12.36 -2.72 -16.49
N ILE A 165 12.43 -4.04 -16.72
CA ILE A 165 12.94 -4.62 -17.96
C ILE A 165 12.07 -4.18 -19.14
N ALA A 166 10.75 -4.28 -19.03
CA ALA A 166 9.82 -3.85 -20.08
C ALA A 166 9.93 -2.35 -20.39
N LEU A 167 10.06 -1.50 -19.36
CA LEU A 167 10.33 -0.07 -19.51
C LEU A 167 11.63 0.17 -20.27
N ARG A 168 12.73 -0.41 -19.82
CA ARG A 168 14.04 -0.30 -20.49
C ARG A 168 13.95 -0.67 -21.97
N ASP A 169 13.39 -1.83 -22.27
CA ASP A 169 13.34 -2.37 -23.64
C ASP A 169 12.44 -1.52 -24.55
N ARG A 170 11.34 -0.98 -24.02
CA ARG A 170 10.46 -0.05 -24.73
C ARG A 170 11.18 1.23 -25.13
N TYR A 171 11.92 1.85 -24.21
CA TYR A 171 12.67 3.08 -24.50
C TYR A 171 13.88 2.81 -25.40
N ALA A 172 14.62 1.74 -25.15
CA ALA A 172 15.74 1.32 -26.01
C ALA A 172 15.29 1.06 -27.45
N SER A 173 14.15 0.38 -27.65
CA SER A 173 13.56 0.14 -28.97
C SER A 173 13.15 1.44 -29.69
N ALA A 174 12.83 2.48 -28.93
CA ALA A 174 12.54 3.81 -29.45
C ALA A 174 13.81 4.66 -29.71
N GLY A 175 14.99 4.12 -29.43
CA GLY A 175 16.27 4.79 -29.54
C GLY A 175 16.48 5.85 -28.48
N ILE A 176 15.88 5.70 -27.30
CA ILE A 176 16.03 6.61 -26.16
C ILE A 176 16.77 5.86 -25.05
N GLN A 177 17.83 6.45 -24.56
CA GLN A 177 18.55 5.99 -23.37
C GLN A 177 17.96 6.69 -22.14
N LEU A 178 17.47 5.89 -21.19
CA LEU A 178 17.08 6.41 -19.89
C LEU A 178 18.34 6.52 -18.99
N ASP A 179 18.61 7.70 -18.50
CA ASP A 179 19.61 7.99 -17.50
C ASP A 179 18.91 8.11 -16.14
N ILE A 180 18.97 7.05 -15.34
CA ILE A 180 18.31 7.01 -14.01
C ILE A 180 19.19 7.78 -13.03
N ALA A 181 18.81 9.02 -12.74
CA ALA A 181 19.56 9.93 -11.86
C ALA A 181 19.47 9.55 -10.37
N GLY A 182 18.44 8.79 -10.01
CA GLY A 182 18.27 8.27 -8.66
C GLY A 182 17.00 7.44 -8.52
N VAL A 183 16.96 6.63 -7.46
CA VAL A 183 15.87 5.71 -7.13
C VAL A 183 15.35 6.02 -5.73
N GLY A 184 14.06 6.32 -5.62
CA GLY A 184 13.36 6.50 -4.35
C GLY A 184 12.31 5.40 -4.13
N VAL A 185 12.23 4.89 -2.91
CA VAL A 185 11.31 3.81 -2.54
C VAL A 185 10.42 4.23 -1.39
N THR A 186 9.16 3.78 -1.41
CA THR A 186 8.19 3.92 -0.33
C THR A 186 7.27 2.71 -0.25
N GLY A 187 6.43 2.68 0.77
CA GLY A 187 5.42 1.64 0.99
C GLY A 187 5.89 0.53 1.92
N TYR A 188 5.05 -0.47 2.09
CA TYR A 188 5.24 -1.56 3.05
C TYR A 188 6.52 -2.39 2.83
N GLY A 189 6.98 -2.47 1.58
CA GLY A 189 8.18 -3.21 1.17
C GLY A 189 9.42 -2.32 1.03
N GLU A 190 9.43 -1.10 1.56
CA GLU A 190 10.47 -0.10 1.29
C GLU A 190 11.89 -0.62 1.56
N ASP A 191 12.14 -1.28 2.69
CA ASP A 191 13.48 -1.82 3.01
C ASP A 191 13.93 -2.92 2.05
N LEU A 192 13.00 -3.81 1.68
CA LEU A 192 13.26 -4.90 0.75
C LEU A 192 13.60 -4.35 -0.63
N PHE A 193 12.81 -3.39 -1.10
CA PHE A 193 13.02 -2.76 -2.40
C PHE A 193 14.25 -1.86 -2.41
N ALA A 194 14.50 -1.11 -1.33
CA ALA A 194 15.70 -0.30 -1.19
C ALA A 194 16.96 -1.15 -1.31
N SER A 195 16.99 -2.30 -0.66
CA SER A 195 18.09 -3.25 -0.74
C SER A 195 18.21 -3.89 -2.13
N ALA A 196 17.08 -4.34 -2.72
CA ALA A 196 17.08 -5.06 -3.99
C ALA A 196 17.47 -4.17 -5.18
N PHE A 197 17.07 -2.90 -5.18
CA PHE A 197 17.31 -1.95 -6.28
C PHE A 197 18.37 -0.91 -5.96
N SER A 198 19.09 -1.05 -4.84
CA SER A 198 20.12 -0.10 -4.38
C SER A 198 19.60 1.34 -4.37
N ALA A 199 18.40 1.53 -3.77
CA ALA A 199 17.74 2.83 -3.79
C ALA A 199 18.57 3.90 -3.07
N ASP A 200 18.59 5.11 -3.63
CA ASP A 200 19.30 6.26 -3.07
C ASP A 200 18.58 6.82 -1.84
N CYS A 201 17.25 6.66 -1.80
CA CYS A 201 16.48 7.00 -0.62
C CYS A 201 15.25 6.10 -0.44
N HIS A 202 14.86 5.91 0.80
CA HIS A 202 13.55 5.38 1.17
C HIS A 202 12.85 6.37 2.08
N THR A 203 11.54 6.45 1.97
CA THR A 203 10.74 7.39 2.77
C THR A 203 9.39 6.79 3.10
N VAL A 204 8.87 7.13 4.27
CA VAL A 204 7.53 6.67 4.67
C VAL A 204 6.47 7.24 3.75
N GLU A 205 5.44 6.46 3.50
CA GLU A 205 4.36 6.74 2.54
C GLU A 205 3.68 8.10 2.75
N THR A 206 3.47 8.51 4.02
CA THR A 206 2.88 9.82 4.34
C THR A 206 3.72 11.00 3.86
N VAL A 207 5.05 10.89 3.94
CA VAL A 207 5.98 11.92 3.43
C VAL A 207 5.98 11.93 1.90
N ALA A 208 5.96 10.75 1.26
CA ALA A 208 5.85 10.64 -0.20
C ALA A 208 4.55 11.28 -0.71
N HIS A 209 3.40 10.99 -0.06
CA HIS A 209 2.11 11.62 -0.37
C HIS A 209 2.15 13.14 -0.24
N ALA A 210 2.69 13.66 0.87
CA ALA A 210 2.79 15.10 1.09
C ALA A 210 3.63 15.80 0.01
N ARG A 211 4.77 15.18 -0.36
CA ARG A 211 5.64 15.70 -1.42
C ARG A 211 4.94 15.71 -2.78
N ALA A 212 4.26 14.62 -3.13
CA ALA A 212 3.53 14.51 -4.39
C ALA A 212 2.37 15.52 -4.44
N ALA A 213 1.55 15.61 -3.39
CA ALA A 213 0.44 16.55 -3.33
C ALA A 213 0.91 18.02 -3.51
N ARG A 214 1.98 18.42 -2.82
CA ARG A 214 2.53 19.76 -2.94
C ARG A 214 3.18 20.06 -4.30
N ALA A 215 3.61 19.04 -5.03
CA ALA A 215 4.09 19.23 -6.40
C ALA A 215 2.95 19.66 -7.35
N PHE A 216 1.71 19.22 -7.09
CA PHE A 216 0.52 19.61 -7.86
C PHE A 216 -0.18 20.82 -7.28
N VAL A 217 -0.29 20.92 -5.96
CA VAL A 217 -0.96 21.99 -5.21
C VAL A 217 -0.01 22.48 -4.14
N PRO A 218 0.81 23.50 -4.43
CA PRO A 218 1.89 23.98 -3.54
C PRO A 218 1.41 24.40 -2.14
N ASP A 219 0.17 24.86 -2.02
CA ASP A 219 -0.49 25.31 -0.79
C ASP A 219 -1.45 24.24 -0.20
N ALA A 220 -1.33 22.99 -0.62
CA ALA A 220 -2.10 21.89 -0.03
C ALA A 220 -1.83 21.80 1.48
N SER A 221 -2.87 21.97 2.29
CA SER A 221 -2.82 21.93 3.75
C SER A 221 -3.47 20.67 4.34
N PHE A 222 -4.22 19.93 3.53
CA PHE A 222 -4.89 18.70 3.95
C PHE A 222 -4.87 17.69 2.81
N ILE A 223 -4.53 16.45 3.14
CA ILE A 223 -4.52 15.32 2.21
C ILE A 223 -5.36 14.21 2.79
N LEU A 224 -6.29 13.69 2.00
CA LEU A 224 -7.03 12.48 2.29
C LEU A 224 -6.58 11.39 1.31
N ASP A 225 -5.89 10.38 1.84
CA ASP A 225 -5.50 9.19 1.11
C ASP A 225 -6.47 8.05 1.43
N ILE A 226 -7.01 7.41 0.40
CA ILE A 226 -7.93 6.28 0.51
C ILE A 226 -7.32 5.11 -0.25
N GLY A 227 -6.64 4.25 0.49
CA GLY A 227 -6.01 3.05 -0.02
C GLY A 227 -6.94 1.83 -0.03
N GLY A 228 -6.42 0.69 -0.49
CA GLY A 228 -7.16 -0.56 -0.52
C GLY A 228 -7.37 -1.20 0.86
N GLN A 229 -6.56 -0.85 1.85
CA GLN A 229 -6.60 -1.44 3.19
C GLN A 229 -6.76 -0.41 4.32
N ASP A 230 -6.38 0.84 4.07
CA ASP A 230 -6.42 1.90 5.07
C ASP A 230 -6.83 3.25 4.47
N MET A 231 -7.17 4.16 5.35
CA MET A 231 -7.35 5.58 5.03
C MET A 231 -6.43 6.41 5.90
N LYS A 232 -5.83 7.44 5.30
CA LYS A 232 -4.99 8.40 6.03
C LYS A 232 -5.48 9.81 5.79
N ALA A 233 -5.63 10.57 6.87
CA ALA A 233 -5.90 11.99 6.82
C ALA A 233 -4.67 12.72 7.37
N MET A 234 -4.10 13.63 6.58
CA MET A 234 -2.85 14.29 6.90
C MET A 234 -3.00 15.80 6.81
N TRP A 235 -2.65 16.51 7.88
CA TRP A 235 -2.41 17.95 7.82
C TRP A 235 -0.97 18.19 7.39
N VAL A 236 -0.79 19.11 6.46
CA VAL A 236 0.52 19.45 5.89
C VAL A 236 0.78 20.93 6.16
N GLU A 237 1.80 21.23 6.97
CA GLU A 237 2.26 22.59 7.27
C GLU A 237 3.40 23.06 6.36
#